data_8ead3ced6ca0b7f22454020ed61f3ac3
#
_entry.id   8ead3ced6ca0b7f22454020ed61f3ac3
#
_cell.length_a   1.000
_cell.length_b   1.000
_cell.length_c   1.000
_cell.angle_alpha   90.00
_cell.angle_beta   90.00
_cell.angle_gamma   90.00
#
_symmetry.space_group_name_H-M   'P 1'
#
loop_
_entity.id
_entity.type
_entity.pdbx_description
1 polymer ?
#
loop_
_entity_poly.entity_id
_entity_poly.type
_entity_poly.pdbx_seq_one_letter_code
_entity_poly.pdbx_strand_id
1 'polypeptide(L)'
;MDCYVGTTDGEVKCAVPRLRLAPAGGEVIRTETCRIPAVMSLSERTLKELKFRGPVTLQFIFDRRNQRFLLMEVNPRLGGGVICSIMAGADIAKMILEECEGMNAAPCRVWRDGTLMTRYFREVMFYK
;
A
#
# COMPACT_ATOMS: atom_id res chain seq x y z
N MET A 1 -2.98 3.52 -0.18
CA MET A 1 -2.79 2.39 -1.09
C MET A 1 -1.34 2.00 -1.09
N ASP A 2 -1.04 0.72 -0.94
CA ASP A 2 0.33 0.20 -0.97
C ASP A 2 0.57 -0.47 -2.31
N CYS A 3 1.68 -0.13 -2.97
CA CYS A 3 2.07 -0.67 -4.26
C CYS A 3 3.51 -1.15 -4.23
N TYR A 4 3.82 -2.12 -5.07
CA TYR A 4 5.19 -2.50 -5.40
C TYR A 4 5.37 -2.56 -6.91
N VAL A 5 6.41 -1.90 -7.38
CA VAL A 5 6.81 -1.87 -8.79
C VAL A 5 8.15 -2.57 -8.93
N GLY A 6 8.24 -3.56 -9.78
CA GLY A 6 9.47 -4.31 -10.01
C GLY A 6 10.63 -3.39 -10.35
N THR A 7 11.77 -3.60 -9.69
CA THR A 7 12.97 -2.76 -9.87
C THR A 7 13.62 -3.01 -11.23
N THR A 8 13.56 -4.24 -11.71
CA THR A 8 14.16 -4.67 -12.98
C THR A 8 13.25 -4.37 -14.18
N ASP A 9 12.00 -4.82 -14.13
CA ASP A 9 11.07 -4.77 -15.26
C ASP A 9 10.13 -3.56 -15.27
N GLY A 10 9.92 -2.93 -14.10
CA GLY A 10 8.98 -1.82 -13.95
C GLY A 10 7.51 -2.20 -13.99
N GLU A 11 7.21 -3.47 -13.83
CA GLU A 11 5.84 -3.93 -13.73
C GLU A 11 5.27 -3.64 -12.34
N VAL A 12 4.01 -3.22 -12.28
CA VAL A 12 3.30 -3.11 -11.01
C VAL A 12 2.98 -4.51 -10.51
N LYS A 13 3.75 -4.99 -9.54
CA LYS A 13 3.65 -6.35 -8.97
C LYS A 13 2.44 -6.49 -8.06
N CYS A 14 2.14 -5.47 -7.26
CA CYS A 14 0.90 -5.42 -6.48
C CYS A 14 0.40 -4.00 -6.30
N ALA A 15 -0.91 -3.89 -6.03
CA ALA A 15 -1.61 -2.64 -5.76
C ALA A 15 -2.78 -2.92 -4.83
N VAL A 16 -2.67 -2.49 -3.56
CA VAL A 16 -3.63 -2.79 -2.50
C VAL A 16 -4.23 -1.50 -1.95
N PRO A 17 -5.44 -1.13 -2.38
CA PRO A 17 -6.16 -0.03 -1.78
C PRO A 17 -6.53 -0.33 -0.33
N ARG A 18 -6.45 0.68 0.52
CA ARG A 18 -6.89 0.62 1.91
C ARG A 18 -7.71 1.85 2.27
N LEU A 19 -8.81 1.63 2.95
CA LEU A 19 -9.58 2.69 3.61
C LEU A 19 -8.87 3.09 4.90
N ARG A 20 -8.71 4.38 5.12
CA ARG A 20 -8.22 4.95 6.37
C ARG A 20 -9.42 5.25 7.26
N LEU A 21 -9.72 4.36 8.21
CA LEU A 21 -10.94 4.41 9.02
C LEU A 21 -10.79 5.34 10.24
N ALA A 22 -9.60 5.38 10.85
CA ALA A 22 -9.31 6.27 11.96
C ALA A 22 -7.86 6.74 11.90
N PRO A 23 -7.61 8.03 11.65
CA PRO A 23 -6.31 8.64 11.85
C PRO A 23 -6.16 9.13 13.29
N ALA A 24 -4.96 9.00 13.86
CA ALA A 24 -4.56 9.74 15.05
C ALA A 24 -3.12 10.19 14.88
N GLY A 25 -2.85 11.47 15.13
CA GLY A 25 -1.51 12.03 15.04
C GLY A 25 -0.80 11.86 13.70
N GLY A 26 -1.54 11.77 12.58
CA GLY A 26 -0.96 11.51 11.25
C GLY A 26 -0.73 10.02 10.94
N GLU A 27 -0.79 9.14 11.93
CA GLU A 27 -0.61 7.71 11.74
C GLU A 27 -1.92 6.98 11.41
N VAL A 28 -1.78 5.81 10.79
CA VAL A 28 -2.90 4.93 10.49
C VAL A 28 -3.12 4.00 11.68
N ILE A 29 -4.10 4.30 12.54
CA ILE A 29 -4.47 3.46 13.69
C ILE A 29 -5.43 2.35 13.26
N ARG A 30 -6.37 2.66 12.37
CA ARG A 30 -7.33 1.68 11.87
C ARG A 30 -7.47 1.80 10.37
N THR A 31 -7.30 0.68 9.67
CA THR A 31 -7.39 0.61 8.21
C THR A 31 -7.91 -0.74 7.76
N GLU A 32 -8.51 -0.78 6.60
CA GLU A 32 -9.09 -1.99 6.01
C GLU A 32 -8.72 -2.05 4.53
N THR A 33 -8.32 -3.23 4.05
CA THR A 33 -8.10 -3.46 2.61
C THR A 33 -9.44 -3.44 1.88
N CYS A 34 -9.47 -2.81 0.71
CA CYS A 34 -10.69 -2.73 -0.09
C CYS A 34 -10.38 -2.74 -1.59
N ARG A 35 -11.20 -3.47 -2.36
CA ARG A 35 -11.08 -3.48 -3.81
C ARG A 35 -11.82 -2.28 -4.41
N ILE A 36 -11.06 -1.32 -4.92
CA ILE A 36 -11.60 -0.15 -5.62
C ILE A 36 -10.98 -0.12 -7.02
N PRO A 37 -11.61 -0.74 -8.03
CA PRO A 37 -11.04 -0.88 -9.38
C PRO A 37 -10.56 0.44 -9.99
N ALA A 38 -11.33 1.52 -9.81
CA ALA A 38 -10.97 2.84 -10.31
C ALA A 38 -9.64 3.36 -9.73
N VAL A 39 -9.42 3.16 -8.42
CA VAL A 39 -8.17 3.55 -7.74
C VAL A 39 -7.02 2.65 -8.18
N MET A 40 -7.25 1.35 -8.31
CA MET A 40 -6.23 0.39 -8.75
C MET A 40 -5.74 0.73 -10.16
N SER A 41 -6.68 0.94 -11.11
CA SER A 41 -6.35 1.30 -12.49
C SER A 41 -5.64 2.66 -12.59
N LEU A 42 -6.09 3.66 -11.82
CA LEU A 42 -5.44 4.97 -11.76
C LEU A 42 -4.01 4.85 -11.23
N SER A 43 -3.80 4.04 -10.20
CA SER A 43 -2.47 3.82 -9.62
C SER A 43 -1.52 3.13 -10.58
N GLU A 44 -1.96 2.05 -11.22
CA GLU A 44 -1.12 1.33 -12.20
C GLU A 44 -0.67 2.25 -13.34
N ARG A 45 -1.59 3.06 -13.87
CA ARG A 45 -1.29 4.04 -14.90
C ARG A 45 -0.29 5.10 -14.40
N THR A 46 -0.54 5.68 -13.23
CA THR A 46 0.34 6.70 -12.63
C THR A 46 1.75 6.16 -12.41
N LEU A 47 1.87 4.96 -11.85
CA LEU A 47 3.16 4.34 -11.55
C LEU A 47 3.96 4.03 -12.82
N LYS A 48 3.29 3.60 -13.89
CA LYS A 48 3.90 3.36 -15.20
C LYS A 48 4.38 4.64 -15.86
N GLU A 49 3.53 5.66 -15.93
CA GLU A 49 3.85 6.96 -16.54
C GLU A 49 5.02 7.66 -15.83
N LEU A 50 5.04 7.61 -14.51
CA LEU A 50 6.10 8.21 -13.70
C LEU A 50 7.34 7.31 -13.54
N LYS A 51 7.32 6.12 -14.13
CA LYS A 51 8.44 5.14 -14.13
C LYS A 51 8.95 4.81 -12.72
N PHE A 52 8.05 4.69 -11.76
CA PHE A 52 8.42 4.29 -10.41
C PHE A 52 9.09 2.91 -10.37
N ARG A 53 9.90 2.70 -9.32
CA ARG A 53 10.55 1.43 -8.98
C ARG A 53 10.52 1.22 -7.48
N GLY A 54 10.34 -0.03 -7.05
CA GLY A 54 10.30 -0.39 -5.64
C GLY A 54 8.95 -0.11 -4.96
N PRO A 55 8.94 -0.02 -3.62
CA PRO A 55 7.73 0.21 -2.84
C PRO A 55 7.25 1.66 -2.94
N VAL A 56 5.96 1.84 -3.16
CA VAL A 56 5.32 3.16 -3.25
C VAL A 56 4.00 3.14 -2.49
N THR A 57 3.77 4.18 -1.69
CA THR A 57 2.47 4.43 -1.08
C THR A 57 1.80 5.62 -1.75
N LEU A 58 0.62 5.40 -2.32
CA LEU A 58 -0.22 6.43 -2.93
C LEU A 58 -1.38 6.77 -2.01
N GLN A 59 -1.70 8.07 -1.92
CA GLN A 59 -2.88 8.54 -1.19
C GLN A 59 -3.86 9.18 -2.15
N PHE A 60 -5.12 8.82 -1.99
CA PHE A 60 -6.22 9.33 -2.80
C PHE A 60 -7.30 9.92 -1.92
N ILE A 61 -8.00 10.92 -2.45
CA ILE A 61 -9.24 11.45 -1.88
C ILE A 61 -10.36 11.26 -2.89
N PHE A 62 -11.56 10.96 -2.40
CA PHE A 62 -12.75 10.91 -3.23
C PHE A 62 -13.42 12.28 -3.29
N ASP A 63 -13.40 12.90 -4.45
CA ASP A 63 -14.12 14.14 -4.74
C ASP A 63 -15.61 13.82 -4.95
N ARG A 64 -16.40 14.08 -3.93
CA ARG A 64 -17.85 13.80 -3.95
C ARG A 64 -18.61 14.65 -4.98
N ARG A 65 -18.11 15.85 -5.31
CA ARG A 65 -18.80 16.75 -6.26
C ARG A 65 -18.69 16.20 -7.69
N ASN A 66 -17.50 15.76 -8.05
CA ASN A 66 -17.22 15.28 -9.40
C ASN A 66 -17.18 13.74 -9.48
N GLN A 67 -17.54 13.03 -8.41
CA GLN A 67 -17.60 11.55 -8.34
C GLN A 67 -16.32 10.87 -8.87
N ARG A 68 -15.14 11.40 -8.48
CA ARG A 68 -13.85 10.92 -8.96
C ARG A 68 -12.81 10.83 -7.83
N PHE A 69 -11.84 9.97 -8.03
CA PHE A 69 -10.66 9.90 -7.14
C PHE A 69 -9.58 10.86 -7.64
N LEU A 70 -8.98 11.58 -6.71
CA LEU A 70 -7.85 12.48 -6.94
C LEU A 70 -6.64 11.94 -6.21
N LEU A 71 -5.50 11.87 -6.89
CA LEU A 71 -4.22 11.56 -6.27
C LEU A 71 -3.77 12.77 -5.44
N MET A 72 -3.53 12.56 -4.15
CA MET A 72 -3.08 13.60 -3.22
C MET A 72 -1.59 13.58 -2.99
N GLU A 73 -1.03 12.38 -2.83
CA GLU A 73 0.35 12.22 -2.38
C GLU A 73 0.95 10.93 -2.92
N VAL A 74 2.23 11.01 -3.24
CA VAL A 74 3.07 9.87 -3.66
C VAL A 74 4.25 9.78 -2.72
N ASN A 75 4.33 8.67 -1.99
CA ASN A 75 5.44 8.39 -1.08
C ASN A 75 6.24 7.19 -1.60
N PRO A 76 7.47 7.37 -2.13
CA PRO A 76 8.30 6.28 -2.62
C PRO A 76 8.92 5.48 -1.47
N ARG A 77 8.08 4.89 -0.65
CA ARG A 77 8.43 4.08 0.52
C ARG A 77 7.25 3.23 0.97
N LEU A 78 7.53 2.28 1.86
CA LEU A 78 6.50 1.56 2.59
C LEU A 78 5.69 2.52 3.48
N GLY A 79 4.37 2.44 3.39
CA GLY A 79 3.46 3.22 4.22
C GLY A 79 3.32 2.65 5.63
N GLY A 80 2.97 3.50 6.60
CA GLY A 80 2.76 3.06 7.98
C GLY A 80 1.68 1.97 8.16
N GLY A 81 0.78 1.80 7.20
CA GLY A 81 -0.25 0.76 7.23
C GLY A 81 0.05 -0.48 6.37
N VAL A 82 1.24 -0.59 5.77
CA VAL A 82 1.60 -1.67 4.84
C VAL A 82 1.43 -3.07 5.43
N ILE A 83 1.60 -3.22 6.74
CA ILE A 83 1.35 -4.49 7.46
C ILE A 83 -0.04 -5.04 7.17
N CYS A 84 -1.06 -4.18 7.04
CA CYS A 84 -2.41 -4.61 6.66
C CYS A 84 -2.43 -5.28 5.29
N SER A 85 -1.72 -4.72 4.31
CA SER A 85 -1.61 -5.28 2.96
C SER A 85 -0.83 -6.59 2.94
N ILE A 86 0.28 -6.67 3.70
CA ILE A 86 1.08 -7.90 3.85
C ILE A 86 0.25 -9.02 4.47
N MET A 87 -0.44 -8.74 5.57
CA MET A 87 -1.31 -9.72 6.24
C MET A 87 -2.55 -10.10 5.44
N ALA A 88 -2.95 -9.26 4.49
CA ALA A 88 -3.97 -9.59 3.51
C ALA A 88 -3.48 -10.54 2.40
N GLY A 89 -2.18 -10.82 2.32
CA GLY A 89 -1.54 -11.71 1.35
C GLY A 89 -0.72 -11.02 0.26
N ALA A 90 -0.67 -9.68 0.24
CA ALA A 90 0.21 -8.93 -0.65
C ALA A 90 1.55 -8.68 0.04
N ASP A 91 2.40 -9.70 0.08
CA ASP A 91 3.67 -9.66 0.81
C ASP A 91 4.73 -8.85 0.06
N ILE A 92 4.61 -7.53 0.19
CA ILE A 92 5.55 -6.57 -0.41
C ILE A 92 6.96 -6.73 0.17
N ALA A 93 7.09 -7.10 1.44
CA ALA A 93 8.39 -7.32 2.06
C ALA A 93 9.13 -8.49 1.41
N LYS A 94 8.42 -9.59 1.15
CA LYS A 94 8.96 -10.74 0.41
C LYS A 94 9.38 -10.33 -1.01
N MET A 95 8.57 -9.57 -1.73
CA MET A 95 8.90 -9.10 -3.08
C MET A 95 10.20 -8.28 -3.10
N ILE A 96 10.40 -7.41 -2.10
CA ILE A 96 11.63 -6.63 -1.96
C ILE A 96 12.83 -7.56 -1.77
N LEU A 97 12.73 -8.55 -0.87
CA LEU A 97 13.81 -9.48 -0.59
C LEU A 97 14.16 -10.34 -1.82
N GLU A 98 13.16 -10.87 -2.52
CA GLU A 98 13.36 -11.63 -3.76
C GLU A 98 14.15 -10.82 -4.80
N GLU A 99 13.81 -9.56 -5.00
CA GLU A 99 14.53 -8.71 -5.96
C GLU A 99 15.94 -8.31 -5.46
N CYS A 100 16.14 -8.15 -4.16
CA CYS A 100 17.48 -7.95 -3.59
C CYS A 100 18.40 -9.16 -3.80
N GLU A 101 17.83 -10.36 -3.90
CA GLU A 101 18.54 -11.62 -4.21
C GLU A 101 18.69 -11.85 -5.73
N GLY A 102 18.30 -10.88 -6.55
CA GLY A 102 18.39 -10.97 -8.02
C GLY A 102 17.27 -11.76 -8.69
N MET A 103 16.24 -12.14 -7.93
CA MET A 103 15.05 -12.80 -8.47
C MET A 103 14.05 -11.75 -8.97
N ASN A 104 13.23 -12.10 -9.94
CA ASN A 104 12.12 -11.25 -10.35
C ASN A 104 10.87 -11.61 -9.54
N ALA A 105 10.41 -10.69 -8.70
CA ALA A 105 9.23 -10.90 -7.86
C ALA A 105 7.98 -11.19 -8.72
N ALA A 106 7.25 -12.23 -8.36
CA ALA A 106 6.02 -12.59 -9.06
C ALA A 106 4.89 -11.58 -8.76
N PRO A 107 4.05 -11.22 -9.74
CA PRO A 107 2.89 -10.36 -9.50
C PRO A 107 1.88 -10.98 -8.52
N CYS A 108 1.50 -10.22 -7.50
CA CYS A 108 0.44 -10.59 -6.57
C CYS A 108 -0.86 -9.87 -6.93
N ARG A 109 -1.78 -10.59 -7.56
CA ARG A 109 -3.11 -10.08 -7.93
C ARG A 109 -4.21 -10.55 -6.98
N VAL A 110 -3.88 -11.52 -6.10
CA VAL A 110 -4.82 -12.12 -5.16
C VAL A 110 -4.39 -11.78 -3.75
N TRP A 111 -5.21 -11.01 -3.07
CA TRP A 111 -5.08 -10.66 -1.66
C TRP A 111 -6.50 -10.56 -1.05
N ARG A 112 -6.59 -10.71 0.25
CA ARG A 112 -7.88 -10.73 0.96
C ARG A 112 -8.46 -9.32 1.09
N ASP A 113 -9.64 -9.13 0.52
CA ASP A 113 -10.47 -7.94 0.71
C ASP A 113 -11.07 -7.91 2.11
N GLY A 114 -11.32 -6.72 2.68
CA GLY A 114 -11.89 -6.59 4.02
C GLY A 114 -10.96 -7.00 5.16
N THR A 115 -9.63 -7.07 4.93
CA THR A 115 -8.69 -7.29 6.03
C THR A 115 -8.59 -6.02 6.88
N LEU A 116 -9.07 -6.10 8.11
CA LEU A 116 -9.07 -4.99 9.07
C LEU A 116 -7.84 -5.06 9.98
N MET A 117 -7.11 -3.95 10.05
CA MET A 117 -6.02 -3.75 11.00
C MET A 117 -6.40 -2.66 12.00
N THR A 118 -6.16 -2.92 13.27
CA THR A 118 -6.21 -1.92 14.34
C THR A 118 -4.89 -1.95 15.11
N ARG A 119 -4.32 -0.79 15.40
CA ARG A 119 -3.15 -0.62 16.26
C ARG A 119 -3.58 -0.17 17.63
N TYR A 120 -2.83 -0.62 18.64
CA TYR A 120 -2.95 -0.13 20.01
C TYR A 120 -1.54 0.12 20.57
N PHE A 121 -1.45 1.07 21.47
CA PHE A 121 -0.22 1.36 22.19
C PHE A 121 -0.18 0.52 23.48
N ARG A 122 1.04 0.14 23.87
CA ARG A 122 1.32 -0.54 25.13
C ARG A 122 2.52 0.12 25.80
N GLU A 123 2.35 0.53 27.05
CA GLU A 123 3.42 1.04 27.86
C GLU A 123 4.25 -0.11 28.42
N VAL A 124 5.57 0.07 28.45
CA VAL A 124 6.52 -0.84 29.10
C VAL A 124 7.29 0.00 30.13
N MET A 125 7.20 -0.41 31.39
CA MET A 125 7.88 0.25 32.48
C MET A 125 9.17 -0.49 32.84
N PHE A 126 10.23 0.25 33.03
CA PHE A 126 11.52 -0.26 33.50
C PHE A 126 11.79 0.35 34.87
N TYR A 127 12.04 -0.48 35.87
CA TYR A 127 12.45 -0.06 37.19
C TYR A 127 13.97 -0.15 37.28
N LYS A 128 14.61 0.94 37.75
CA LYS A 128 16.06 0.99 38.01
C LYS A 128 16.31 0.54 39.43
#